data_4f8f3f7156df9442d0d4a678e2a45903
#
_entry.id   4f8f3f7156df9442d0d4a678e2a45903
#
_cell.length_a   1.000
_cell.length_b   1.000
_cell.length_c   1.000
_cell.angle_alpha   90.00
_cell.angle_beta   90.00
_cell.angle_gamma   90.00
#
_symmetry.space_group_name_H-M   'P 1'
#
loop_
_entity.id
_entity.type
_entity.pdbx_description
1 polymer ?
#
loop_
_entity_poly.entity_id
_entity_poly.type
_entity_poly.pdbx_seq_one_letter_code
_entity_poly.pdbx_strand_id
1 'polypeptide(L)'
;MVKNIRIYTTNTCAYCVMVKKWLSVKGLEWEEVNVEENPDRAQEAFEVSGQLAVPVTVVTKDNDEQEVIIGYNLAKLAPAVV
;
A
#
# COMPACT_ATOMS: atom_id res chain seq x y z
N MET A 1 8.74 13.40 6.40
CA MET A 1 8.57 13.02 4.97
C MET A 1 8.48 11.51 4.86
N VAL A 2 7.96 11.04 3.74
CA VAL A 2 7.82 9.60 3.48
C VAL A 2 9.09 9.09 2.81
N LYS A 3 9.65 7.99 3.33
CA LYS A 3 10.85 7.37 2.79
C LYS A 3 10.52 6.37 1.69
N ASN A 4 9.42 5.62 1.85
CA ASN A 4 9.04 4.54 0.94
C ASN A 4 7.55 4.26 1.07
N ILE A 5 6.92 3.90 -0.05
CA ILE A 5 5.52 3.46 -0.08
C ILE A 5 5.47 2.15 -0.86
N ARG A 6 4.82 1.14 -0.29
CA ARG A 6 4.61 -0.15 -0.95
C ARG A 6 3.13 -0.48 -0.93
N ILE A 7 2.61 -0.95 -2.07
CA ILE A 7 1.22 -1.35 -2.19
C ILE A 7 1.15 -2.81 -2.61
N TYR A 8 0.40 -3.60 -1.86
CA TYR A 8 0.11 -4.99 -2.22
C TYR A 8 -1.23 -5.01 -2.94
N THR A 9 -1.26 -5.59 -4.13
CA THR A 9 -2.40 -5.55 -5.04
C THR A 9 -2.72 -6.92 -5.62
N THR A 10 -3.87 -7.00 -6.32
CA THR A 10 -4.21 -8.13 -7.17
C THR A 10 -4.66 -7.61 -8.54
N ASN A 11 -4.85 -8.53 -9.51
CA ASN A 11 -5.19 -8.14 -10.88
C ASN A 11 -6.58 -7.55 -11.01
N THR A 12 -7.50 -7.89 -10.09
CA THR A 12 -8.90 -7.50 -10.19
C THR A 12 -9.34 -6.61 -9.03
N CYS A 13 -8.44 -5.86 -8.46
CA CYS A 13 -8.72 -5.02 -7.30
C CYS A 13 -9.02 -3.58 -7.73
N ALA A 14 -10.29 -3.19 -7.69
CA ALA A 14 -10.69 -1.83 -8.06
C ALA A 14 -10.15 -0.79 -7.07
N TYR A 15 -10.15 -1.09 -5.78
CA TYR A 15 -9.62 -0.17 -4.77
C TYR A 15 -8.11 0.00 -4.88
N CYS A 16 -7.40 -1.03 -5.33
CA CYS A 16 -5.96 -0.92 -5.59
C CYS A 16 -5.70 0.13 -6.66
N VAL A 17 -6.50 0.12 -7.72
CA VAL A 17 -6.40 1.13 -8.78
C VAL A 17 -6.66 2.53 -8.23
N MET A 18 -7.64 2.67 -7.35
CA MET A 18 -7.97 3.96 -6.74
C MET A 18 -6.83 4.48 -5.87
N VAL A 19 -6.21 3.63 -5.07
CA VAL A 19 -5.07 4.02 -4.24
C VAL A 19 -3.90 4.47 -5.10
N LYS A 20 -3.57 3.69 -6.13
CA LYS A 20 -2.47 4.04 -7.03
C LYS A 20 -2.72 5.37 -7.73
N LYS A 21 -3.94 5.59 -8.19
CA LYS A 21 -4.31 6.85 -8.84
C LYS A 21 -4.18 8.02 -7.88
N TRP A 22 -4.63 7.85 -6.64
CA TRP A 22 -4.54 8.89 -5.63
C TRP A 22 -3.08 9.26 -5.35
N LEU A 23 -2.21 8.25 -5.23
CA LEU A 23 -0.78 8.48 -5.01
C LEU A 23 -0.14 9.21 -6.21
N SER A 24 -0.52 8.85 -7.44
CA SER A 24 -0.05 9.52 -8.64
C SER A 24 -0.43 10.99 -8.65
N VAL A 25 -1.68 11.29 -8.30
CA VAL A 25 -2.16 12.67 -8.27
C VAL A 25 -1.40 13.49 -7.22
N LYS A 26 -0.97 12.85 -6.13
CA LYS A 26 -0.17 13.51 -5.11
C LYS A 26 1.31 13.65 -5.50
N GLY A 27 1.71 13.10 -6.64
CA GLY A 27 3.09 13.16 -7.08
C GLY A 27 4.02 12.25 -6.30
N LEU A 28 3.49 11.19 -5.69
CA LEU A 28 4.26 10.25 -4.90
C LEU A 28 4.64 9.03 -5.71
N GLU A 29 5.81 8.46 -5.41
CA GLU A 29 6.26 7.22 -6.01
C GLU A 29 5.99 6.08 -5.05
N TRP A 30 5.74 4.88 -5.60
CA TRP A 30 5.48 3.70 -4.80
C TRP A 30 6.00 2.45 -5.50
N GLU A 31 6.17 1.37 -4.73
CA GLU A 31 6.46 0.04 -5.23
C GLU A 31 5.16 -0.77 -5.21
N GLU A 32 4.83 -1.38 -6.33
CA GLU A 32 3.66 -2.25 -6.39
C GLU A 32 4.08 -3.71 -6.30
N VAL A 33 3.45 -4.45 -5.39
CA VAL A 33 3.64 -5.89 -5.27
C VAL A 33 2.30 -6.55 -5.58
N ASN A 34 2.20 -7.14 -6.79
CA ASN A 34 1.00 -7.86 -7.20
C ASN A 34 1.11 -9.29 -6.66
N VAL A 35 0.29 -9.63 -5.67
CA VAL A 35 0.40 -10.92 -5.00
C VAL A 35 -0.21 -12.06 -5.80
N GLU A 36 -1.01 -11.77 -6.83
CA GLU A 36 -1.46 -12.80 -7.76
C GLU A 36 -0.34 -13.25 -8.69
N GLU A 37 0.45 -12.30 -9.18
CA GLU A 37 1.58 -12.59 -10.07
C GLU A 37 2.82 -13.02 -9.30
N ASN A 38 2.89 -12.67 -8.01
CA ASN A 38 3.98 -13.03 -7.12
C ASN A 38 3.43 -13.69 -5.85
N PRO A 39 2.89 -14.93 -5.95
CA PRO A 39 2.24 -15.56 -4.80
C PRO A 39 3.18 -15.82 -3.62
N ASP A 40 4.48 -15.88 -3.86
CA ASP A 40 5.49 -15.99 -2.81
C ASP A 40 5.51 -14.75 -1.91
N ARG A 41 5.01 -13.60 -2.39
CA ARG A 41 4.96 -12.37 -1.61
C ARG A 41 3.60 -12.15 -0.94
N ALA A 42 2.63 -13.03 -1.18
CA ALA A 42 1.33 -12.93 -0.53
C ALA A 42 1.43 -13.09 0.99
N GLN A 43 2.34 -13.96 1.45
CA GLN A 43 2.56 -14.13 2.88
C GLN A 43 3.15 -12.87 3.51
N GLU A 44 4.03 -12.18 2.79
CA GLU A 44 4.58 -10.91 3.24
C GLU A 44 3.47 -9.89 3.49
N ALA A 45 2.50 -9.80 2.57
CA ALA A 45 1.35 -8.90 2.72
C ALA A 45 0.51 -9.28 3.94
N PHE A 46 0.30 -10.57 4.15
CA PHE A 46 -0.44 -11.06 5.31
C PHE A 46 0.29 -10.74 6.62
N GLU A 47 1.60 -10.89 6.65
CA GLU A 47 2.38 -10.62 7.85
C GLU A 47 2.33 -9.16 8.27
N VAL A 48 2.39 -8.23 7.30
CA VAL A 48 2.37 -6.80 7.63
C VAL A 48 0.98 -6.28 7.95
N SER A 49 -0.07 -6.90 7.40
CA SER A 49 -1.45 -6.41 7.57
C SER A 49 -2.28 -7.22 8.56
N GLY A 50 -1.91 -8.46 8.77
CA GLY A 50 -2.71 -9.40 9.58
C GLY A 50 -3.95 -9.88 8.87
N GLN A 51 -4.11 -9.61 7.59
CA GLN A 51 -5.31 -9.94 6.80
C GLN A 51 -4.92 -10.37 5.39
N LEU A 52 -5.83 -11.09 4.73
CA LEU A 52 -5.67 -11.47 3.33
C LEU A 52 -6.40 -10.50 2.39
N ALA A 53 -6.59 -9.28 2.82
CA ALA A 53 -7.29 -8.26 2.04
C ALA A 53 -6.32 -7.39 1.25
N VAL A 54 -6.76 -6.89 0.10
CA VAL A 54 -6.05 -5.89 -0.70
C VAL A 54 -7.00 -4.73 -0.97
N PRO A 55 -6.49 -3.53 -1.20
CA PRO A 55 -5.08 -3.14 -1.18
C PRO A 55 -4.54 -3.01 0.24
N VAL A 56 -3.24 -3.28 0.40
CA VAL A 56 -2.52 -2.97 1.63
C VAL A 56 -1.42 -1.99 1.27
N THR A 57 -1.43 -0.82 1.91
CA THR A 57 -0.41 0.20 1.68
C THR A 57 0.48 0.30 2.90
N VAL A 58 1.77 0.12 2.71
CA VAL A 58 2.76 0.26 3.78
C VAL A 58 3.56 1.53 3.51
N VAL A 59 3.43 2.50 4.40
CA VAL A 59 4.16 3.77 4.31
C VAL A 59 5.28 3.77 5.34
N THR A 60 6.51 3.82 4.86
CA THR A 60 7.68 3.92 5.71
C THR A 60 8.11 5.38 5.80
N LYS A 61 8.21 5.90 7.00
CA LYS A 61 8.60 7.29 7.24
C LYS A 61 10.11 7.42 7.42
N ASP A 62 10.60 8.66 7.44
CA ASP A 62 12.04 8.93 7.54
C ASP A 62 12.69 8.34 8.79
N ASN A 63 11.91 8.16 9.87
CA ASN A 63 12.38 7.57 11.11
C ASN A 63 12.20 6.06 11.17
N ASP A 64 11.95 5.43 10.02
CA ASP A 64 11.72 3.99 9.85
C ASP A 64 10.42 3.49 10.50
N GLU A 65 9.55 4.38 10.94
CA GLU A 65 8.22 3.98 11.37
C GLU A 65 7.38 3.59 10.16
N GLN A 66 6.57 2.54 10.30
CA GLN A 66 5.70 2.07 9.25
C GLN A 66 4.24 2.24 9.64
N GLU A 67 3.44 2.75 8.72
CA GLU A 67 2.00 2.74 8.84
C GLU A 67 1.42 1.80 7.79
N VAL A 68 0.49 0.96 8.23
CA VAL A 68 -0.18 0.00 7.36
C VAL A 68 -1.62 0.43 7.21
N ILE A 69 -2.02 0.71 5.98
CA ILE A 69 -3.38 1.15 5.66
C ILE A 69 -4.04 0.06 4.81
N ILE A 70 -5.16 -0.44 5.27
CA ILE A 70 -5.90 -1.50 4.59
C ILE A 70 -7.09 -0.87 3.86
N GLY A 71 -7.20 -1.18 2.57
CA GLY A 71 -8.26 -0.67 1.74
C GLY A 71 -8.03 0.76 1.26
N TYR A 72 -9.03 1.32 0.63
CA TYR A 72 -8.99 2.69 0.14
C TYR A 72 -9.53 3.61 1.25
N ASN A 73 -8.65 4.00 2.14
CA ASN A 73 -9.00 4.78 3.33
C ASN A 73 -8.20 6.07 3.35
N LEU A 74 -8.76 7.11 2.74
CA LEU A 74 -8.09 8.40 2.64
C LEU A 74 -7.90 9.09 3.99
N ALA A 75 -8.77 8.78 4.96
CA ALA A 75 -8.63 9.35 6.30
C ALA A 75 -7.33 8.91 6.96
N LYS A 76 -6.79 7.75 6.57
CA LYS A 76 -5.51 7.24 7.05
C LYS A 76 -4.38 7.48 6.07
N LEU A 77 -4.66 7.39 4.77
CA LEU A 77 -3.63 7.58 3.74
C LEU A 77 -3.10 9.01 3.72
N ALA A 78 -3.99 9.99 3.77
CA ALA A 78 -3.58 11.38 3.65
C ALA A 78 -2.58 11.81 4.75
N PRO A 79 -2.84 11.55 6.04
CA PRO A 79 -1.86 11.92 7.07
C PRO A 79 -0.60 11.05 7.04
N ALA A 80 -0.68 9.81 6.53
CA ALA A 80 0.47 8.92 6.50
C ALA A 80 1.55 9.38 5.51
N VAL A 81 1.15 10.03 4.42
CA VAL A 81 2.07 10.42 3.34
C VAL A 81 2.48 11.89 3.40
N VAL A 82 2.08 12.60 4.44
CA VAL A 82 2.45 14.01 4.63
C VAL A 82 3.88 14.14 5.13
#